data_2c75311cafd4feab7763cfb89461ecb4
#
_entry.id   2c75311cafd4feab7763cfb89461ecb4
#
_cell.length_a   1.000
_cell.length_b   1.000
_cell.length_c   1.000
_cell.angle_alpha   90.00
_cell.angle_beta   90.00
_cell.angle_gamma   90.00
#
_symmetry.space_group_name_H-M   'P 1'
#
loop_
_entity.id
_entity.type
_entity.pdbx_description
1 polymer ?
#
loop_
_entity_poly.entity_id
_entity_poly.type
_entity_poly.pdbx_seq_one_letter_code
_entity_poly.pdbx_strand_id
1 'polypeptide(L)'
;MAFMLMQTPDPLTLREALPNFSLTTHIFLPINDARNVSVAEGGSHWSLLLVSVIDGVAFHYDSMTLSNYNEARLATDKLSRLLGRPLRFMNLDDSPQQENSSDCGVYVCIQMRHLLLRRLLSANAREKVSMSMGGKLVDAVGGRKEMLRIIESFRKEGERRRS
;
A
#
# COMPACT_ATOMS: atom_id res chain seq x y z
N MET A 1 5.48 3.61 -8.26
CA MET A 1 5.40 2.21 -8.74
C MET A 1 3.97 1.76 -9.04
N ALA A 2 3.04 1.73 -8.09
CA ALA A 2 1.65 1.26 -8.31
C ALA A 2 0.96 2.00 -9.46
N PHE A 3 1.06 3.32 -9.52
CA PHE A 3 0.49 4.13 -10.58
C PHE A 3 1.04 3.75 -11.97
N MET A 4 2.36 3.64 -12.13
CA MET A 4 2.97 3.20 -13.40
C MET A 4 2.51 1.79 -13.78
N LEU A 5 2.43 0.89 -12.81
CA LEU A 5 1.94 -0.47 -13.03
C LEU A 5 0.51 -0.47 -13.59
N MET A 6 -0.38 0.34 -13.03
CA MET A 6 -1.78 0.43 -13.47
C MET A 6 -1.91 1.06 -14.87
N GLN A 7 -1.14 2.10 -15.17
CA GLN A 7 -1.23 2.85 -16.43
C GLN A 7 -0.52 2.14 -17.60
N THR A 8 0.45 1.29 -17.35
CA THR A 8 1.19 0.59 -18.41
C THR A 8 0.35 -0.56 -18.97
N PRO A 9 0.08 -0.60 -20.29
CA PRO A 9 -0.73 -1.65 -20.90
C PRO A 9 -0.14 -3.05 -20.68
N ASP A 10 1.15 -3.24 -20.97
CA ASP A 10 1.85 -4.49 -20.69
C ASP A 10 2.82 -4.32 -19.51
N PRO A 11 2.50 -4.90 -18.33
CA PRO A 11 3.34 -4.75 -17.13
C PRO A 11 4.72 -5.37 -17.27
N LEU A 12 4.93 -6.29 -18.21
CA LEU A 12 6.25 -6.92 -18.42
C LEU A 12 7.31 -5.93 -18.91
N THR A 13 6.91 -4.86 -19.59
CA THR A 13 7.81 -3.77 -20.03
C THR A 13 8.43 -3.00 -18.86
N LEU A 14 7.85 -3.09 -17.66
CA LEU A 14 8.36 -2.46 -16.46
C LEU A 14 9.39 -3.31 -15.71
N ARG A 15 9.65 -4.55 -16.15
CA ARG A 15 10.48 -5.51 -15.40
C ARG A 15 11.87 -4.97 -15.05
N GLU A 16 12.50 -4.24 -15.97
CA GLU A 16 13.85 -3.67 -15.76
C GLU A 16 13.84 -2.45 -14.83
N ALA A 17 12.72 -1.74 -14.77
CA ALA A 17 12.55 -0.56 -13.91
C ALA A 17 12.09 -0.91 -12.48
N LEU A 18 11.71 -2.15 -12.23
CA LEU A 18 11.21 -2.62 -10.95
C LEU A 18 12.29 -3.39 -10.17
N PRO A 19 12.19 -3.43 -8.83
CA PRO A 19 13.08 -4.28 -8.04
C PRO A 19 12.98 -5.75 -8.45
N ASN A 20 14.05 -6.50 -8.23
CA ASN A 20 14.02 -7.95 -8.35
C ASN A 20 13.20 -8.55 -7.21
N PHE A 21 12.09 -9.19 -7.53
CA PHE A 21 11.16 -9.77 -6.56
C PHE A 21 11.48 -11.23 -6.17
N SER A 22 12.59 -11.82 -6.63
CA SER A 22 12.89 -13.24 -6.42
C SER A 22 12.97 -13.67 -4.96
N LEU A 23 13.38 -12.76 -4.06
CA LEU A 23 13.45 -12.99 -2.61
C LEU A 23 12.38 -12.22 -1.82
N THR A 24 11.46 -11.55 -2.53
CA THR A 24 10.43 -10.74 -1.88
C THR A 24 9.29 -11.62 -1.37
N THR A 25 8.99 -11.52 -0.09
CA THR A 25 7.88 -12.23 0.54
C THR A 25 6.59 -11.43 0.53
N HIS A 26 6.68 -10.12 0.74
CA HIS A 26 5.54 -9.21 0.80
C HIS A 26 5.83 -7.91 0.05
N ILE A 27 4.80 -7.35 -0.57
CA ILE A 27 4.87 -6.07 -1.29
C ILE A 27 3.75 -5.16 -0.78
N PHE A 28 4.11 -3.97 -0.33
CA PHE A 28 3.15 -2.91 -0.01
C PHE A 28 3.03 -1.95 -1.18
N LEU A 29 1.82 -1.73 -1.64
CA LEU A 29 1.50 -0.84 -2.75
C LEU A 29 0.41 0.15 -2.32
N PRO A 30 0.75 1.44 -2.08
CA PRO A 30 -0.26 2.48 -2.03
C PRO A 30 -0.94 2.61 -3.40
N ILE A 31 -2.25 2.51 -3.41
CA ILE A 31 -3.10 2.61 -4.61
C ILE A 31 -3.75 3.98 -4.63
N ASN A 32 -3.74 4.63 -5.79
CA ASN A 32 -4.41 5.91 -6.02
C ASN A 32 -5.28 5.80 -7.28
N ASP A 33 -6.43 6.46 -7.28
CA ASP A 33 -7.40 6.48 -8.38
C ASP A 33 -7.04 7.44 -9.53
N ALA A 34 -5.85 8.06 -9.50
CA ALA A 34 -5.38 8.93 -10.58
C ALA A 34 -5.31 8.18 -11.93
N ARG A 35 -5.83 8.81 -12.98
CA ARG A 35 -5.87 8.24 -14.33
C ARG A 35 -4.93 8.96 -15.31
N ASN A 36 -4.34 10.08 -14.91
CA ASN A 36 -3.48 10.87 -15.78
C ASN A 36 -2.11 11.09 -15.15
N VAL A 37 -1.08 10.55 -15.79
CA VAL A 37 0.34 10.69 -15.37
C VAL A 37 0.87 12.11 -15.46
N SER A 38 0.25 12.95 -16.29
CA SER A 38 0.69 14.35 -16.52
C SER A 38 0.22 15.30 -15.42
N VAL A 39 -0.66 14.84 -14.51
CA VAL A 39 -1.19 15.65 -13.41
C VAL A 39 -0.51 15.21 -12.12
N ALA A 40 0.37 16.07 -11.59
CA ALA A 40 1.19 15.76 -10.42
C ALA A 40 0.38 15.46 -9.15
N GLU A 41 -0.81 16.04 -9.00
CA GLU A 41 -1.72 15.86 -7.87
C GLU A 41 -3.04 15.21 -8.33
N GLY A 42 -2.95 14.27 -9.27
CA GLY A 42 -4.11 13.56 -9.80
C GLY A 42 -4.65 12.54 -8.77
N GLY A 43 -5.94 12.23 -8.95
CA GLY A 43 -6.67 11.31 -8.08
C GLY A 43 -7.25 11.98 -6.84
N SER A 44 -8.18 11.28 -6.22
CA SER A 44 -8.96 11.78 -5.09
C SER A 44 -8.87 10.89 -3.86
N HIS A 45 -8.40 9.64 -4.01
CA HIS A 45 -8.39 8.67 -2.94
C HIS A 45 -7.15 7.76 -2.93
N TRP A 46 -6.72 7.39 -1.71
CA TRP A 46 -5.64 6.45 -1.45
C TRP A 46 -6.13 5.24 -0.67
N SER A 47 -5.71 4.06 -1.10
CA SER A 47 -5.90 2.80 -0.37
C SER A 47 -4.62 1.98 -0.33
N LEU A 48 -4.59 0.88 0.40
CA LEU A 48 -3.42 0.03 0.53
C LEU A 48 -3.67 -1.36 -0.05
N LEU A 49 -2.76 -1.83 -0.89
CA LEU A 49 -2.68 -3.22 -1.32
C LEU A 49 -1.44 -3.87 -0.69
N LEU A 50 -1.65 -4.92 0.13
CA LEU A 50 -0.58 -5.77 0.67
C LEU A 50 -0.60 -7.11 -0.06
N VAL A 51 0.48 -7.42 -0.75
CA VAL A 51 0.61 -8.68 -1.48
C VAL A 51 1.55 -9.62 -0.72
N SER A 52 1.01 -10.78 -0.30
CA SER A 52 1.81 -11.91 0.13
C SER A 52 2.23 -12.72 -1.10
N VAL A 53 3.48 -12.57 -1.52
CA VAL A 53 4.02 -13.28 -2.68
C VAL A 53 4.09 -14.77 -2.39
N ILE A 54 4.42 -15.16 -1.16
CA ILE A 54 4.54 -16.57 -0.75
C ILE A 54 3.18 -17.28 -0.75
N ASP A 55 2.12 -16.60 -0.28
CA ASP A 55 0.77 -17.18 -0.19
C ASP A 55 -0.05 -16.99 -1.47
N GLY A 56 0.41 -16.16 -2.40
CA GLY A 56 -0.31 -15.84 -3.62
C GLY A 56 -1.61 -15.05 -3.37
N VAL A 57 -1.61 -14.14 -2.41
CA VAL A 57 -2.81 -13.37 -2.03
C VAL A 57 -2.48 -11.87 -1.98
N ALA A 58 -3.39 -11.07 -2.49
CA ALA A 58 -3.36 -9.61 -2.43
C ALA A 58 -4.53 -9.11 -1.57
N PHE A 59 -4.22 -8.51 -0.42
CA PHE A 59 -5.17 -7.97 0.54
C PHE A 59 -5.35 -6.47 0.28
N HIS A 60 -6.58 -6.04 0.04
CA HIS A 60 -6.92 -4.63 -0.19
C HIS A 60 -7.57 -4.03 1.04
N TYR A 61 -7.02 -2.92 1.52
CA TYR A 61 -7.50 -2.13 2.64
C TYR A 61 -7.93 -0.76 2.13
N ASP A 62 -9.22 -0.47 2.23
CA ASP A 62 -9.79 0.79 1.78
C ASP A 62 -10.54 1.47 2.92
N SER A 63 -10.15 2.69 3.26
CA SER A 63 -10.78 3.48 4.31
C SER A 63 -12.03 4.25 3.85
N MET A 64 -12.37 4.15 2.56
CA MET A 64 -13.66 4.56 1.98
C MET A 64 -14.18 3.38 1.16
N THR A 65 -15.15 2.68 1.70
CA THR A 65 -15.62 1.39 1.18
C THR A 65 -15.74 1.36 -0.35
N LEU A 66 -14.99 0.46 -0.97
CA LEU A 66 -14.95 0.17 -2.42
C LEU A 66 -14.49 1.33 -3.34
N SER A 67 -14.00 2.45 -2.81
CA SER A 67 -13.58 3.58 -3.64
C SER A 67 -12.45 3.22 -4.63
N ASN A 68 -11.44 2.45 -4.19
CA ASN A 68 -10.31 2.00 -5.02
C ASN A 68 -10.36 0.49 -5.36
N TYR A 69 -11.53 -0.13 -5.28
CA TYR A 69 -11.66 -1.58 -5.53
C TYR A 69 -11.15 -1.99 -6.92
N ASN A 70 -11.56 -1.26 -7.96
CA ASN A 70 -11.19 -1.57 -9.35
C ASN A 70 -9.70 -1.32 -9.59
N GLU A 71 -9.16 -0.25 -9.05
CA GLU A 71 -7.74 0.12 -9.14
C GLU A 71 -6.85 -0.92 -8.45
N ALA A 72 -7.23 -1.37 -7.25
CA ALA A 72 -6.51 -2.39 -6.51
C ALA A 72 -6.57 -3.76 -7.20
N ARG A 73 -7.72 -4.12 -7.76
CA ARG A 73 -7.87 -5.34 -8.56
C ARG A 73 -7.02 -5.31 -9.82
N LEU A 74 -7.05 -4.19 -10.56
CA LEU A 74 -6.21 -4.01 -11.75
C LEU A 74 -4.72 -4.11 -11.39
N ALA A 75 -4.28 -3.47 -10.29
CA ALA A 75 -2.90 -3.57 -9.82
C ALA A 75 -2.52 -5.01 -9.47
N THR A 76 -3.44 -5.77 -8.83
CA THR A 76 -3.25 -7.19 -8.52
C THR A 76 -3.07 -8.03 -9.78
N ASP A 77 -3.93 -7.86 -10.78
CA ASP A 77 -3.87 -8.63 -12.04
C ASP A 77 -2.55 -8.35 -12.79
N LYS A 78 -2.14 -7.09 -12.86
CA LYS A 78 -0.87 -6.71 -13.50
C LYS A 78 0.34 -7.20 -12.73
N LEU A 79 0.32 -7.13 -11.41
CA LEU A 79 1.41 -7.66 -10.58
C LEU A 79 1.51 -9.18 -10.68
N SER A 80 0.37 -9.89 -10.76
CA SER A 80 0.32 -11.34 -11.00
C SER A 80 1.05 -11.73 -12.30
N ARG A 81 0.80 -10.99 -13.39
CA ARG A 81 1.51 -11.19 -14.67
C ARG A 81 3.01 -10.92 -14.54
N LEU A 82 3.38 -9.86 -13.85
CA LEU A 82 4.76 -9.45 -13.66
C LEU A 82 5.57 -10.46 -12.82
N LEU A 83 4.93 -11.00 -11.77
CA LEU A 83 5.52 -12.05 -10.93
C LEU A 83 5.49 -13.44 -11.57
N GLY A 84 4.73 -13.63 -12.67
CA GLY A 84 4.57 -14.92 -13.35
C GLY A 84 3.83 -15.97 -12.52
N ARG A 85 3.00 -15.54 -11.56
CA ARG A 85 2.24 -16.43 -10.67
C ARG A 85 0.87 -15.84 -10.32
N PRO A 86 -0.16 -16.67 -10.11
CA PRO A 86 -1.48 -16.20 -9.77
C PRO A 86 -1.51 -15.52 -8.40
N LEU A 87 -2.26 -14.42 -8.30
CA LEU A 87 -2.55 -13.72 -7.07
C LEU A 87 -4.07 -13.69 -6.87
N ARG A 88 -4.54 -14.17 -5.73
CA ARG A 88 -5.94 -14.08 -5.33
C ARG A 88 -6.20 -12.72 -4.69
N PHE A 89 -7.04 -11.91 -5.31
CA PHE A 89 -7.46 -10.62 -4.75
C PHE A 89 -8.48 -10.83 -3.63
N MET A 90 -8.28 -10.16 -2.51
CA MET A 90 -9.19 -10.14 -1.37
C MET A 90 -9.40 -8.69 -0.90
N ASN A 91 -10.63 -8.20 -1.06
CA ASN A 91 -11.03 -6.95 -0.42
C ASN A 91 -11.35 -7.24 1.06
N LEU A 92 -10.79 -6.47 1.97
CA LEU A 92 -11.02 -6.62 3.41
C LEU A 92 -12.09 -5.61 3.84
N ASP A 93 -13.33 -6.07 3.92
CA ASP A 93 -14.50 -5.25 4.27
C ASP A 93 -14.48 -4.76 5.72
N ASP A 94 -13.60 -5.34 6.55
CA ASP A 94 -13.37 -4.94 7.94
C ASP A 94 -12.28 -3.87 8.10
N SER A 95 -11.83 -3.26 7.02
CA SER A 95 -10.87 -2.16 7.05
C SER A 95 -11.45 -0.96 7.82
N PRO A 96 -10.67 -0.33 8.73
CA PRO A 96 -11.10 0.89 9.42
C PRO A 96 -11.52 1.98 8.44
N GLN A 97 -12.68 2.59 8.68
CA GLN A 97 -13.25 3.62 7.80
C GLN A 97 -12.91 5.03 8.30
N GLN A 98 -12.58 5.92 7.37
CA GLN A 98 -12.32 7.33 7.66
C GLN A 98 -13.62 8.11 7.81
N GLU A 99 -13.58 9.17 8.62
CA GLU A 99 -14.75 10.02 8.89
C GLU A 99 -14.78 11.31 8.04
N ASN A 100 -13.71 11.57 7.26
CA ASN A 100 -13.59 12.76 6.41
C ASN A 100 -12.96 12.40 5.05
N SER A 101 -12.90 13.35 4.12
CA SER A 101 -12.39 13.15 2.77
C SER A 101 -10.86 13.33 2.62
N SER A 102 -10.12 13.58 3.71
CA SER A 102 -8.70 13.98 3.64
C SER A 102 -7.71 13.04 4.33
N ASP A 103 -8.18 12.02 5.05
CA ASP A 103 -7.32 11.17 5.87
C ASP A 103 -6.91 9.85 5.19
N CYS A 104 -7.35 9.58 3.96
CA CYS A 104 -7.06 8.31 3.26
C CYS A 104 -5.56 7.97 3.23
N GLY A 105 -4.68 8.92 2.91
CA GLY A 105 -3.23 8.72 2.94
C GLY A 105 -2.68 8.45 4.34
N VAL A 106 -3.28 9.04 5.37
CA VAL A 106 -2.93 8.78 6.77
C VAL A 106 -3.30 7.35 7.15
N TYR A 107 -4.50 6.90 6.75
CA TYR A 107 -4.94 5.50 6.95
C TYR A 107 -4.00 4.52 6.28
N VAL A 108 -3.58 4.76 5.04
CA VAL A 108 -2.58 3.94 4.33
C VAL A 108 -1.30 3.81 5.15
N CYS A 109 -0.74 4.91 5.65
CA CYS A 109 0.50 4.90 6.42
C CYS A 109 0.36 4.15 7.74
N ILE A 110 -0.73 4.38 8.50
CA ILE A 110 -0.97 3.72 9.79
C ILE A 110 -1.20 2.22 9.60
N GLN A 111 -2.02 1.82 8.62
CA GLN A 111 -2.28 0.42 8.31
C GLN A 111 -1.00 -0.29 7.87
N MET A 112 -0.23 0.31 6.95
CA MET A 112 1.04 -0.26 6.49
C MET A 112 2.01 -0.47 7.65
N ARG A 113 2.19 0.53 8.51
CA ARG A 113 3.03 0.42 9.72
C ARG A 113 2.55 -0.68 10.66
N HIS A 114 1.23 -0.75 10.93
CA HIS A 114 0.68 -1.80 11.80
C HIS A 114 0.92 -3.19 11.23
N LEU A 115 0.60 -3.40 9.94
CA LEU A 115 0.79 -4.68 9.26
C LEU A 115 2.26 -5.09 9.25
N LEU A 116 3.16 -4.16 8.92
CA LEU A 116 4.59 -4.45 8.90
C LEU A 116 5.11 -4.80 10.29
N LEU A 117 4.93 -3.93 11.28
CA LEU A 117 5.59 -4.05 12.58
C LEU A 117 4.89 -5.04 13.52
N ARG A 118 3.54 -5.11 13.49
CA ARG A 118 2.76 -5.90 14.44
C ARG A 118 2.27 -7.24 13.89
N ARG A 119 2.41 -7.44 12.58
CA ARG A 119 1.97 -8.69 11.93
C ARG A 119 3.15 -9.41 11.28
N LEU A 120 3.82 -8.77 10.30
CA LEU A 120 4.84 -9.46 9.50
C LEU A 120 6.16 -9.61 10.24
N LEU A 121 6.68 -8.56 10.88
CA LEU A 121 7.99 -8.61 11.55
C LEU A 121 7.92 -9.24 12.96
N SER A 122 6.74 -9.33 13.57
CA SER A 122 6.56 -9.96 14.89
C SER A 122 6.18 -11.44 14.83
N ALA A 123 5.82 -11.96 13.66
CA ALA A 123 5.41 -13.35 13.49
C ALA A 123 6.61 -14.28 13.29
N ASN A 124 6.51 -15.49 13.86
CA ASN A 124 7.44 -16.56 13.53
C ASN A 124 7.12 -17.15 12.13
N ALA A 125 8.13 -17.63 11.41
CA ALA A 125 8.00 -18.14 10.03
C ALA A 125 6.97 -19.27 9.83
N ARG A 126 6.48 -19.89 10.92
CA ARG A 126 5.47 -20.96 10.90
C ARG A 126 4.08 -20.51 11.37
N GLU A 127 3.93 -19.26 11.75
CA GLU A 127 2.70 -18.74 12.33
C GLU A 127 1.80 -18.15 11.24
N LYS A 128 0.51 -18.56 11.24
CA LYS A 128 -0.49 -17.90 10.39
C LYS A 128 -0.88 -16.58 11.01
N VAL A 129 -0.57 -15.50 10.31
CA VAL A 129 -0.86 -14.13 10.75
C VAL A 129 -2.19 -13.68 10.15
N SER A 130 -3.10 -13.22 11.00
CA SER A 130 -4.33 -12.58 10.52
C SER A 130 -4.01 -11.25 9.85
N MET A 131 -4.49 -11.05 8.63
CA MET A 131 -4.39 -9.78 7.88
C MET A 131 -5.59 -8.86 8.11
N SER A 132 -6.60 -9.29 8.90
CA SER A 132 -7.74 -8.46 9.29
C SER A 132 -7.31 -7.23 10.09
N MET A 133 -7.94 -6.10 9.80
CA MET A 133 -7.84 -4.85 10.56
C MET A 133 -9.11 -4.57 11.37
N GLY A 134 -10.05 -5.53 11.41
CA GLY A 134 -11.32 -5.41 12.11
C GLY A 134 -11.15 -5.05 13.58
N GLY A 135 -11.96 -4.10 14.05
CA GLY A 135 -11.92 -3.58 15.42
C GLY A 135 -10.71 -2.71 15.76
N LYS A 136 -9.83 -2.39 14.79
CA LYS A 136 -8.71 -1.47 15.01
C LYS A 136 -9.18 -0.03 14.87
N LEU A 137 -8.94 0.75 15.90
CA LEU A 137 -9.13 2.19 15.86
C LEU A 137 -7.91 2.85 15.20
N VAL A 138 -8.18 3.79 14.30
CA VAL A 138 -7.15 4.61 13.65
C VAL A 138 -7.22 6.02 14.20
N ASP A 139 -6.19 6.42 14.93
CA ASP A 139 -6.02 7.82 15.34
C ASP A 139 -5.39 8.62 14.18
N ALA A 140 -6.22 9.13 13.30
CA ALA A 140 -5.76 9.88 12.13
C ALA A 140 -5.10 11.20 12.52
N VAL A 141 -5.56 11.87 13.57
CA VAL A 141 -4.99 13.14 14.05
C VAL A 141 -3.58 12.92 14.62
N GLY A 142 -3.44 11.94 15.51
CA GLY A 142 -2.14 11.56 16.06
C GLY A 142 -1.18 11.07 15.00
N GLY A 143 -1.64 10.22 14.08
CA GLY A 143 -0.87 9.72 12.95
C GLY A 143 -0.35 10.82 12.03
N ARG A 144 -1.17 11.82 11.71
CA ARG A 144 -0.77 12.99 10.91
C ARG A 144 0.32 13.79 11.61
N LYS A 145 0.21 14.04 12.91
CA LYS A 145 1.23 14.72 13.70
C LYS A 145 2.54 13.93 13.75
N GLU A 146 2.46 12.62 13.89
CA GLU A 146 3.64 11.75 13.89
C GLU A 146 4.35 11.77 12.54
N MET A 147 3.63 11.64 11.43
CA MET A 147 4.21 11.73 10.09
C MET A 147 4.91 13.06 9.84
N LEU A 148 4.31 14.18 10.27
CA LEU A 148 4.94 15.50 10.15
C LEU A 148 6.28 15.55 10.90
N ARG A 149 6.34 15.04 12.14
CA ARG A 149 7.59 14.97 12.90
C ARG A 149 8.66 14.15 12.20
N ILE A 150 8.28 13.01 11.60
CA ILE A 150 9.20 12.16 10.85
C ILE A 150 9.75 12.91 9.63
N ILE A 151 8.89 13.57 8.85
CA ILE A 151 9.29 14.36 7.68
C ILE A 151 10.25 15.49 8.09
N GLU A 152 9.94 16.22 9.16
CA GLU A 152 10.80 17.29 9.68
C GLU A 152 12.15 16.76 10.15
N SER A 153 12.17 15.57 10.78
CA SER A 153 13.42 14.92 11.19
C SER A 153 14.31 14.58 9.99
N PHE A 154 13.75 13.99 8.95
CA PHE A 154 14.49 13.69 7.73
C PHE A 154 14.97 14.95 7.00
N ARG A 155 14.16 16.00 6.98
CA ARG A 155 14.57 17.29 6.41
C ARG A 155 15.80 17.84 7.11
N LYS A 156 15.78 17.91 8.45
CA LYS A 156 16.93 18.37 9.27
C LYS A 156 18.18 17.52 9.09
N GLU A 157 18.01 16.20 8.93
CA GLU A 157 19.13 15.31 8.66
C GLU A 157 19.70 15.54 7.25
N GLY A 158 18.85 15.74 6.23
CA GLY A 158 19.28 16.05 4.89
C GLY A 158 20.01 17.40 4.78
N GLU A 159 19.58 18.41 5.52
CA GLU A 159 20.27 19.70 5.63
C GLU A 159 21.66 19.56 6.25
N ARG A 160 21.80 18.77 7.33
CA ARG A 160 23.09 18.47 7.97
C ARG A 160 24.09 17.73 7.09
N ARG A 161 23.62 16.90 6.16
CA ARG A 161 24.48 16.15 5.24
C ARG A 161 24.97 17.00 4.05
N ARG A 162 24.37 18.18 3.83
CA ARG A 162 24.74 19.11 2.75
C ARG A 162 25.65 20.25 3.23
N SER A 163 25.75 20.47 4.52
CA SER A 163 26.69 21.41 5.18
C SER A 163 28.02 20.75 5.52
#